data_f54aa89932dd7d9c3f1e5f647a5edf55
#
_entry.id   f54aa89932dd7d9c3f1e5f647a5edf55
#
_cell.length_a   1.000
_cell.length_b   1.000
_cell.length_c   1.000
_cell.angle_alpha   90.00
_cell.angle_beta   90.00
_cell.angle_gamma   90.00
#
_symmetry.space_group_name_H-M   'P 1'
#
loop_
_entity.id
_entity.type
_entity.pdbx_description
1 polymer ?
#
loop_
_entity_poly.entity_id
_entity_poly.type
_entity_poly.pdbx_seq_one_letter_code
_entity_poly.pdbx_strand_id
1 'polypeptide(L)'
;SNNILKTINFSKSSKNPTKGISILDFDDTLATSSSLIKFTRPDDTKGTLTPEQYASTYEDLLGLDYKFDFSEFNKVVDGKPAPLLNKAKKLAGKFGTDNMFILTARPAESAVAIQKFLKENGLDIPLKNITGLGNSTADAKALWVLDKANEGFNDFYFADDAIQNVKAVQNMLDQIDVKSKVQQARVKFSKSINEDFNNILEDVSGIDSIKRFSEAK
;
A
#
# COMPACT_ATOMS: atom_id res chain seq x y z
N SER A 1 -8.43 23.22 -4.44
CA SER A 1 -7.56 23.82 -5.47
C SER A 1 -6.48 24.75 -4.90
N ASN A 2 -6.78 25.55 -3.87
CA ASN A 2 -5.80 26.49 -3.29
C ASN A 2 -4.58 25.81 -2.67
N ASN A 3 -4.71 24.62 -2.09
CA ASN A 3 -3.60 23.89 -1.49
C ASN A 3 -2.65 23.33 -2.55
N ILE A 4 -3.18 22.86 -3.67
CA ILE A 4 -2.36 22.37 -4.81
C ILE A 4 -1.56 23.52 -5.39
N LEU A 5 -2.18 24.68 -5.62
CA LEU A 5 -1.49 25.88 -6.15
C LEU A 5 -0.38 26.38 -5.21
N LYS A 6 -0.60 26.39 -3.91
CA LYS A 6 0.42 26.73 -2.91
C LYS A 6 1.59 25.75 -2.96
N THR A 7 1.30 24.44 -3.06
CA THR A 7 2.32 23.40 -3.14
C THR A 7 3.12 23.50 -4.42
N ILE A 8 2.49 23.75 -5.58
CA ILE A 8 3.18 23.97 -6.85
C ILE A 8 4.11 25.18 -6.76
N ASN A 9 3.61 26.29 -6.23
CA ASN A 9 4.43 27.51 -6.09
C ASN A 9 5.62 27.31 -5.16
N PHE A 10 5.43 26.57 -4.07
CA PHE A 10 6.51 26.21 -3.16
C PHE A 10 7.55 25.33 -3.86
N SER A 11 7.10 24.26 -4.50
CA SER A 11 7.99 23.26 -5.13
C SER A 11 8.81 23.82 -6.28
N LYS A 12 8.25 24.76 -7.05
CA LYS A 12 8.93 25.41 -8.19
C LYS A 12 9.89 26.52 -7.77
N SER A 13 9.88 26.93 -6.51
CA SER A 13 10.77 27.99 -6.06
C SER A 13 12.21 27.49 -5.97
N SER A 14 13.10 28.06 -6.79
CA SER A 14 14.55 27.78 -6.74
C SER A 14 15.23 28.19 -5.42
N LYS A 15 14.53 28.95 -4.58
CA LYS A 15 15.01 29.39 -3.27
C LYS A 15 14.65 28.43 -2.15
N ASN A 16 13.73 27.47 -2.40
CA ASN A 16 13.35 26.49 -1.38
C ASN A 16 14.42 25.41 -1.25
N PRO A 17 14.86 25.10 -0.03
CA PRO A 17 15.79 24.01 0.19
C PRO A 17 15.14 22.68 -0.17
N THR A 18 15.94 21.71 -0.62
CA THR A 18 15.49 20.34 -0.82
C THR A 18 15.12 19.72 0.51
N LYS A 19 13.89 19.23 0.63
CA LYS A 19 13.38 18.52 1.77
C LYS A 19 12.87 17.16 1.33
N GLY A 20 13.67 16.12 1.62
CA GLY A 20 13.40 14.74 1.20
C GLY A 20 12.48 14.00 2.19
N ILE A 21 11.69 13.08 1.66
CA ILE A 21 10.80 12.20 2.41
C ILE A 21 10.75 10.83 1.76
N SER A 22 10.73 9.77 2.58
CA SER A 22 10.46 8.41 2.16
C SER A 22 9.14 7.94 2.74
N ILE A 23 8.25 7.45 1.89
CA ILE A 23 6.92 6.96 2.27
C ILE A 23 6.79 5.53 1.76
N LEU A 24 6.60 4.60 2.67
CA LEU A 24 6.62 3.16 2.39
C LEU A 24 5.33 2.53 2.88
N ASP A 25 4.68 1.77 2.02
CA ASP A 25 3.63 0.85 2.43
C ASP A 25 4.21 -0.29 3.27
N PHE A 26 3.37 -0.99 4.04
CA PHE A 26 3.80 -2.06 4.92
C PHE A 26 3.55 -3.45 4.31
N ASP A 27 2.30 -3.83 4.10
CA ASP A 27 1.95 -5.17 3.61
C ASP A 27 2.45 -5.40 2.20
N ASP A 28 3.17 -6.51 1.99
CA ASP A 28 3.78 -6.92 0.73
C ASP A 28 4.82 -5.93 0.15
N THR A 29 5.15 -4.89 0.89
CA THR A 29 6.20 -3.92 0.58
C THR A 29 7.40 -4.08 1.50
N LEU A 30 7.22 -3.97 2.82
CA LEU A 30 8.25 -4.14 3.84
C LEU A 30 8.15 -5.48 4.55
N ALA A 31 6.97 -6.03 4.65
CA ALA A 31 6.68 -7.30 5.30
C ALA A 31 5.61 -8.08 4.57
N THR A 32 5.69 -9.41 4.62
CA THR A 32 4.58 -10.31 4.35
C THR A 32 4.03 -10.80 5.67
N SER A 33 2.71 -10.97 5.77
CA SER A 33 2.07 -11.50 6.96
C SER A 33 0.89 -12.41 6.61
N SER A 34 0.45 -13.21 7.58
CA SER A 34 -0.75 -14.03 7.48
C SER A 34 -1.98 -13.34 8.07
N SER A 35 -1.91 -12.03 8.37
CA SER A 35 -3.04 -11.27 8.90
C SER A 35 -4.18 -11.24 7.88
N LEU A 36 -5.38 -11.62 8.34
CA LEU A 36 -6.58 -11.68 7.51
C LEU A 36 -7.64 -10.72 8.02
N ILE A 37 -8.48 -10.26 7.09
CA ILE A 37 -9.72 -9.56 7.42
C ILE A 37 -10.83 -10.59 7.44
N LYS A 38 -11.51 -10.73 8.58
CA LYS A 38 -12.68 -11.59 8.71
C LYS A 38 -13.93 -10.81 8.34
N PHE A 39 -14.86 -11.43 7.69
CA PHE A 39 -16.15 -10.80 7.37
C PHE A 39 -17.31 -11.76 7.65
N THR A 40 -18.47 -11.15 7.93
CA THR A 40 -19.76 -11.82 8.05
C THR A 40 -20.72 -11.20 7.04
N ARG A 41 -21.33 -12.02 6.19
CA ARG A 41 -22.36 -11.61 5.23
C ARG A 41 -23.71 -11.39 5.94
N PRO A 42 -24.69 -10.74 5.26
CA PRO A 42 -26.03 -10.58 5.80
C PRO A 42 -26.75 -11.89 6.15
N ASP A 43 -26.39 -12.99 5.49
CA ASP A 43 -26.92 -14.34 5.77
C ASP A 43 -26.18 -15.10 6.90
N ASP A 44 -25.34 -14.36 7.67
CA ASP A 44 -24.50 -14.89 8.76
C ASP A 44 -23.37 -15.83 8.32
N THR A 45 -23.16 -16.05 7.04
CA THR A 45 -22.00 -16.80 6.56
C THR A 45 -20.72 -15.97 6.71
N LYS A 46 -19.61 -16.65 7.05
CA LYS A 46 -18.33 -16.01 7.36
C LYS A 46 -17.27 -16.35 6.31
N GLY A 47 -16.36 -15.43 6.12
CA GLY A 47 -15.20 -15.63 5.26
C GLY A 47 -14.02 -14.76 5.69
N THR A 48 -12.94 -14.86 4.94
CA THR A 48 -11.72 -14.09 5.16
C THR A 48 -11.22 -13.50 3.85
N LEU A 49 -10.56 -12.35 3.96
CA LEU A 49 -9.87 -11.68 2.86
C LEU A 49 -8.42 -11.43 3.26
N THR A 50 -7.51 -11.56 2.31
CA THR A 50 -6.17 -11.01 2.45
C THR A 50 -6.23 -9.49 2.35
N PRO A 51 -5.19 -8.76 2.82
CA PRO A 51 -5.09 -7.31 2.61
C PRO A 51 -5.26 -6.90 1.16
N GLU A 52 -4.63 -7.64 0.23
CA GLU A 52 -4.71 -7.40 -1.20
C GLU A 52 -6.13 -7.61 -1.75
N GLN A 53 -6.79 -8.71 -1.37
CA GLN A 53 -8.17 -8.96 -1.75
C GLN A 53 -9.11 -7.87 -1.23
N TYR A 54 -8.93 -7.45 0.02
CA TYR A 54 -9.72 -6.36 0.59
C TYR A 54 -9.50 -5.05 -0.16
N ALA A 55 -8.25 -4.69 -0.44
CA ALA A 55 -7.93 -3.48 -1.18
C ALA A 55 -8.55 -3.45 -2.58
N SER A 56 -8.60 -4.61 -3.26
CA SER A 56 -9.18 -4.72 -4.61
C SER A 56 -10.69 -4.79 -4.65
N THR A 57 -11.35 -5.20 -3.55
CA THR A 57 -12.81 -5.42 -3.50
C THR A 57 -13.55 -4.43 -2.60
N TYR A 58 -12.82 -3.58 -1.88
CA TYR A 58 -13.38 -2.69 -0.87
C TYR A 58 -14.54 -1.84 -1.40
N GLU A 59 -14.37 -1.23 -2.57
CA GLU A 59 -15.41 -0.37 -3.17
C GLU A 59 -16.66 -1.17 -3.55
N ASP A 60 -16.49 -2.39 -4.03
CA ASP A 60 -17.60 -3.30 -4.38
C ASP A 60 -18.36 -3.78 -3.14
N LEU A 61 -17.68 -3.87 -2.00
CA LEU A 61 -18.26 -4.33 -0.73
C LEU A 61 -18.94 -3.20 0.05
N LEU A 62 -18.69 -1.94 -0.32
CA LEU A 62 -19.38 -0.80 0.27
C LEU A 62 -20.88 -0.87 -0.04
N GLY A 63 -21.69 -0.84 1.00
CA GLY A 63 -23.15 -0.88 0.89
C GLY A 63 -23.77 -2.29 0.82
N LEU A 64 -22.98 -3.34 0.95
CA LEU A 64 -23.46 -4.73 0.99
C LEU A 64 -23.71 -5.28 2.40
N ASP A 65 -23.94 -4.48 3.40
CA ASP A 65 -24.22 -4.86 4.80
C ASP A 65 -23.26 -5.95 5.37
N TYR A 66 -22.04 -6.02 4.86
CA TYR A 66 -21.00 -6.89 5.38
C TYR A 66 -20.45 -6.33 6.69
N LYS A 67 -20.24 -7.19 7.66
CA LYS A 67 -19.55 -6.83 8.91
C LYS A 67 -18.12 -7.30 8.83
N PHE A 68 -17.17 -6.37 8.97
CA PHE A 68 -15.74 -6.66 8.93
C PHE A 68 -15.12 -6.69 10.33
N ASP A 69 -14.24 -7.65 10.55
CA ASP A 69 -13.41 -7.77 11.74
C ASP A 69 -11.94 -7.60 11.32
N PHE A 70 -11.35 -6.47 11.70
CA PHE A 70 -9.97 -6.08 11.44
C PHE A 70 -9.02 -6.41 12.60
N SER A 71 -9.44 -7.20 13.58
CA SER A 71 -8.67 -7.48 14.81
C SER A 71 -7.30 -8.08 14.53
N GLU A 72 -7.13 -8.88 13.47
CA GLU A 72 -5.82 -9.40 13.08
C GLU A 72 -4.92 -8.34 12.44
N PHE A 73 -5.46 -7.23 11.96
CA PHE A 73 -4.68 -6.12 11.43
C PHE A 73 -4.02 -5.26 12.49
N ASN A 74 -4.45 -5.37 13.74
CA ASN A 74 -3.76 -4.79 14.88
C ASN A 74 -2.50 -5.58 15.27
N LYS A 75 -2.21 -6.66 14.53
CA LYS A 75 -1.07 -7.56 14.73
C LYS A 75 -0.35 -7.82 13.42
N VAL A 76 0.91 -8.16 13.51
CA VAL A 76 1.67 -8.71 12.39
C VAL A 76 1.80 -10.22 12.61
N VAL A 77 0.87 -10.97 12.03
CA VAL A 77 0.79 -12.43 12.20
C VAL A 77 1.79 -13.09 11.26
N ASP A 78 2.68 -13.92 11.81
CA ASP A 78 3.72 -14.65 11.04
C ASP A 78 4.51 -13.74 10.09
N GLY A 79 4.86 -12.54 10.57
CA GLY A 79 5.53 -11.53 9.76
C GLY A 79 6.91 -11.99 9.28
N LYS A 80 7.17 -11.76 7.98
CA LYS A 80 8.47 -12.00 7.35
C LYS A 80 8.92 -10.77 6.58
N PRO A 81 10.23 -10.49 6.52
CA PRO A 81 10.76 -9.42 5.70
C PRO A 81 10.37 -9.57 4.23
N ALA A 82 9.86 -8.49 3.62
CA ALA A 82 9.63 -8.39 2.18
C ALA A 82 10.81 -7.71 1.48
N PRO A 83 10.92 -7.77 0.13
CA PRO A 83 12.12 -7.35 -0.59
C PRO A 83 12.55 -5.90 -0.36
N LEU A 84 11.63 -4.97 -0.16
CA LEU A 84 11.98 -3.55 0.03
C LEU A 84 12.42 -3.20 1.46
N LEU A 85 12.32 -4.11 2.43
CA LEU A 85 12.81 -3.84 3.79
C LEU A 85 14.32 -3.52 3.79
N ASN A 86 15.11 -4.26 3.03
CA ASN A 86 16.56 -4.00 2.93
C ASN A 86 16.86 -2.63 2.31
N LYS A 87 16.08 -2.21 1.32
CA LYS A 87 16.21 -0.86 0.75
C LYS A 87 15.83 0.21 1.76
N ALA A 88 14.75 0.02 2.49
CA ALA A 88 14.35 0.93 3.57
C ALA A 88 15.44 1.06 4.65
N LYS A 89 16.05 -0.03 5.04
CA LYS A 89 17.18 -0.03 5.99
C LYS A 89 18.39 0.75 5.46
N LYS A 90 18.70 0.62 4.17
CA LYS A 90 19.78 1.40 3.54
C LYS A 90 19.45 2.89 3.50
N LEU A 91 18.22 3.24 3.17
CA LEU A 91 17.75 4.63 3.19
C LEU A 91 17.80 5.22 4.61
N ALA A 92 17.37 4.46 5.60
CA ALA A 92 17.43 4.85 7.01
C ALA A 92 18.88 5.07 7.48
N GLY A 93 19.80 4.20 7.07
CA GLY A 93 21.23 4.34 7.36
C GLY A 93 21.86 5.58 6.71
N LYS A 94 21.39 5.98 5.55
CA LYS A 94 21.92 7.14 4.80
C LYS A 94 21.29 8.47 5.25
N PHE A 95 20.00 8.50 5.50
CA PHE A 95 19.24 9.74 5.73
C PHE A 95 18.60 9.83 7.12
N GLY A 96 18.71 8.79 7.95
CA GLY A 96 17.97 8.69 9.20
C GLY A 96 16.50 8.32 8.98
N THR A 97 15.73 8.27 10.08
CA THR A 97 14.32 7.87 10.06
C THR A 97 13.35 9.01 10.39
N ASP A 98 13.83 10.22 10.64
CA ASP A 98 12.97 11.36 11.00
C ASP A 98 11.97 11.71 9.90
N ASN A 99 12.35 11.58 8.64
CA ASN A 99 11.53 11.81 7.46
C ASN A 99 11.20 10.51 6.69
N MET A 100 11.21 9.39 7.38
CA MET A 100 10.75 8.10 6.88
C MET A 100 9.41 7.76 7.51
N PHE A 101 8.42 7.50 6.66
CA PHE A 101 7.03 7.26 7.06
C PHE A 101 6.56 5.91 6.55
N ILE A 102 5.77 5.23 7.37
CA ILE A 102 5.01 4.05 6.96
C ILE A 102 3.55 4.48 6.79
N LEU A 103 3.01 4.20 5.62
CA LEU A 103 1.64 4.53 5.26
C LEU A 103 0.90 3.25 4.82
N THR A 104 0.00 2.78 5.66
CA THR A 104 -0.73 1.53 5.45
C THR A 104 -2.23 1.74 5.40
N ALA A 105 -2.92 0.92 4.64
CA ALA A 105 -4.38 0.83 4.66
C ALA A 105 -4.93 0.24 5.96
N ARG A 106 -4.10 -0.43 6.75
CA ARG A 106 -4.49 -0.96 8.06
C ARG A 106 -5.03 0.15 8.98
N PRO A 107 -5.85 -0.17 9.98
CA PRO A 107 -6.32 0.82 10.94
C PRO A 107 -5.17 1.39 11.80
N ALA A 108 -5.41 2.54 12.41
CA ALA A 108 -4.41 3.27 13.20
C ALA A 108 -3.82 2.43 14.36
N GLU A 109 -4.60 1.56 14.95
CA GLU A 109 -4.21 0.67 16.06
C GLU A 109 -3.10 -0.32 15.66
N SER A 110 -2.91 -0.57 14.37
CA SER A 110 -1.84 -1.45 13.87
C SER A 110 -0.44 -0.86 13.98
N ALA A 111 -0.32 0.45 14.20
CA ALA A 111 0.97 1.15 14.18
C ALA A 111 1.98 0.60 15.19
N VAL A 112 1.54 0.25 16.39
CA VAL A 112 2.41 -0.31 17.44
C VAL A 112 2.98 -1.66 17.05
N ALA A 113 2.15 -2.55 16.49
CA ALA A 113 2.60 -3.87 16.03
C ALA A 113 3.55 -3.76 14.84
N ILE A 114 3.29 -2.84 13.92
CA ILE A 114 4.17 -2.53 12.78
C ILE A 114 5.52 -2.01 13.27
N GLN A 115 5.53 -1.05 14.19
CA GLN A 115 6.77 -0.52 14.77
C GLN A 115 7.62 -1.61 15.39
N LYS A 116 6.99 -2.47 16.20
CA LYS A 116 7.67 -3.60 16.85
C LYS A 116 8.32 -4.54 15.82
N PHE A 117 7.56 -4.95 14.81
CA PHE A 117 8.06 -5.83 13.75
C PHE A 117 9.26 -5.19 13.02
N LEU A 118 9.14 -3.94 12.62
CA LEU A 118 10.21 -3.23 11.91
C LEU A 118 11.46 -3.09 12.77
N LYS A 119 11.30 -2.75 14.05
CA LYS A 119 12.43 -2.63 14.99
C LYS A 119 13.15 -3.95 15.20
N GLU A 120 12.41 -5.04 15.36
CA GLU A 120 12.97 -6.41 15.48
C GLU A 120 13.75 -6.82 14.22
N ASN A 121 13.41 -6.25 13.08
CA ASN A 121 14.07 -6.48 11.78
C ASN A 121 15.10 -5.39 11.41
N GLY A 122 15.48 -4.54 12.35
CA GLY A 122 16.57 -3.57 12.19
C GLY A 122 16.18 -2.24 11.58
N LEU A 123 14.87 -1.89 11.58
CA LEU A 123 14.36 -0.60 11.12
C LEU A 123 13.56 0.08 12.24
N ASP A 124 14.18 1.05 12.89
CA ASP A 124 13.57 1.77 14.00
C ASP A 124 12.94 3.09 13.51
N ILE A 125 11.63 3.05 13.30
CA ILE A 125 10.85 4.20 12.84
C ILE A 125 10.07 4.79 14.02
N PRO A 126 10.08 6.12 14.22
CA PRO A 126 9.28 6.75 15.25
C PRO A 126 7.79 6.40 15.09
N LEU A 127 7.11 6.08 16.19
CA LEU A 127 5.69 5.70 16.14
C LEU A 127 4.82 6.76 15.45
N LYS A 128 5.12 8.04 15.67
CA LYS A 128 4.43 9.17 15.01
C LYS A 128 4.53 9.15 13.48
N ASN A 129 5.50 8.44 12.92
CA ASN A 129 5.72 8.32 11.49
C ASN A 129 5.06 7.06 10.90
N ILE A 130 4.29 6.33 11.67
CA ILE A 130 3.55 5.16 11.21
C ILE A 130 2.07 5.50 11.22
N THR A 131 1.48 5.60 10.03
CA THR A 131 0.07 5.98 9.85
C THR A 131 -0.74 4.83 9.28
N GLY A 132 -1.70 4.34 10.05
CA GLY A 132 -2.75 3.47 9.58
C GLY A 132 -3.96 4.30 9.16
N LEU A 133 -4.29 4.27 7.87
CA LEU A 133 -5.38 5.08 7.30
C LEU A 133 -6.76 4.53 7.63
N GLY A 134 -6.88 3.22 7.91
CA GLY A 134 -8.18 2.54 7.99
C GLY A 134 -8.98 2.64 6.70
N ASN A 135 -8.31 2.81 5.58
CA ASN A 135 -8.87 3.05 4.27
C ASN A 135 -7.93 2.48 3.20
N SER A 136 -8.44 1.66 2.31
CA SER A 136 -7.68 0.99 1.25
C SER A 136 -7.75 1.68 -0.11
N THR A 137 -8.42 2.84 -0.21
CA THR A 137 -8.52 3.57 -1.48
C THR A 137 -7.17 4.19 -1.87
N ALA A 138 -6.88 4.18 -3.16
CA ALA A 138 -5.69 4.83 -3.69
C ALA A 138 -5.69 6.35 -3.46
N ASP A 139 -6.88 6.97 -3.50
CA ASP A 139 -7.05 8.40 -3.24
C ASP A 139 -6.67 8.79 -1.82
N ALA A 140 -6.95 7.95 -0.82
CA ALA A 140 -6.56 8.21 0.57
C ALA A 140 -5.03 8.31 0.72
N LYS A 141 -4.28 7.43 0.06
CA LYS A 141 -2.81 7.49 0.05
C LYS A 141 -2.30 8.72 -0.71
N ALA A 142 -2.87 9.03 -1.88
CA ALA A 142 -2.48 10.19 -2.67
C ALA A 142 -2.72 11.50 -1.90
N LEU A 143 -3.85 11.64 -1.21
CA LEU A 143 -4.16 12.81 -0.39
C LEU A 143 -3.19 12.96 0.79
N TRP A 144 -2.84 11.86 1.44
CA TRP A 144 -1.87 11.89 2.53
C TRP A 144 -0.49 12.38 2.04
N VAL A 145 -0.05 11.92 0.86
CA VAL A 145 1.20 12.36 0.24
C VAL A 145 1.13 13.85 -0.14
N LEU A 146 -0.01 14.31 -0.67
CA LEU A 146 -0.24 15.73 -0.95
C LEU A 146 -0.11 16.60 0.31
N ASP A 147 -0.61 16.14 1.45
CA ASP A 147 -0.47 16.85 2.73
C ASP A 147 1.00 17.00 3.12
N LYS A 148 1.83 16.00 2.86
CA LYS A 148 3.28 16.10 3.07
C LYS A 148 3.95 17.12 2.15
N ALA A 149 3.52 17.22 0.90
CA ALA A 149 3.97 18.28 0.01
C ALA A 149 3.56 19.67 0.52
N ASN A 150 2.36 19.79 1.10
CA ASN A 150 1.92 21.04 1.75
C ASN A 150 2.74 21.40 3.00
N GLU A 151 3.34 20.43 3.66
CA GLU A 151 4.29 20.65 4.77
C GLU A 151 5.68 21.10 4.31
N GLY A 152 5.92 21.14 3.00
CA GLY A 152 7.15 21.63 2.40
C GLY A 152 8.10 20.54 1.86
N PHE A 153 7.73 19.27 1.93
CA PHE A 153 8.51 18.23 1.27
C PHE A 153 8.43 18.36 -0.25
N ASN A 154 9.57 18.23 -0.92
CA ASN A 154 9.69 18.44 -2.36
C ASN A 154 10.59 17.42 -3.08
N ASP A 155 11.07 16.41 -2.38
CA ASP A 155 11.81 15.27 -2.94
C ASP A 155 11.26 13.97 -2.33
N PHE A 156 10.43 13.29 -3.10
CA PHE A 156 9.63 12.16 -2.65
C PHE A 156 10.21 10.83 -3.13
N TYR A 157 10.32 9.88 -2.22
CA TYR A 157 10.37 8.46 -2.52
C TYR A 157 9.12 7.79 -1.96
N PHE A 158 8.37 7.12 -2.83
CA PHE A 158 7.16 6.37 -2.47
C PHE A 158 7.26 4.94 -2.99
N ALA A 159 6.95 3.97 -2.15
CA ALA A 159 6.90 2.56 -2.54
C ALA A 159 5.67 1.86 -1.97
N ASP A 160 5.00 1.11 -2.84
CA ASP A 160 3.79 0.37 -2.54
C ASP A 160 3.72 -0.86 -3.48
N ASP A 161 3.11 -1.95 -3.06
CA ASP A 161 2.95 -3.14 -3.90
C ASP A 161 1.75 -3.01 -4.85
N ALA A 162 0.71 -2.29 -4.43
CA ALA A 162 -0.51 -2.10 -5.19
C ALA A 162 -0.33 -1.07 -6.32
N ILE A 163 -0.52 -1.52 -7.56
CA ILE A 163 -0.33 -0.66 -8.73
C ILE A 163 -1.28 0.55 -8.76
N GLN A 164 -2.50 0.42 -8.24
CA GLN A 164 -3.45 1.52 -8.15
C GLN A 164 -2.94 2.63 -7.22
N ASN A 165 -2.30 2.29 -6.11
CA ASN A 165 -1.69 3.25 -5.19
C ASN A 165 -0.49 3.95 -5.86
N VAL A 166 0.38 3.18 -6.51
CA VAL A 166 1.53 3.70 -7.25
C VAL A 166 1.08 4.71 -8.32
N LYS A 167 0.07 4.37 -9.11
CA LYS A 167 -0.46 5.26 -10.15
C LYS A 167 -1.08 6.53 -9.58
N ALA A 168 -1.91 6.40 -8.53
CA ALA A 168 -2.57 7.55 -7.93
C ALA A 168 -1.56 8.55 -7.32
N VAL A 169 -0.56 8.04 -6.61
CA VAL A 169 0.49 8.87 -6.02
C VAL A 169 1.38 9.50 -7.10
N GLN A 170 1.78 8.74 -8.12
CA GLN A 170 2.57 9.28 -9.24
C GLN A 170 1.82 10.39 -9.97
N ASN A 171 0.54 10.17 -10.30
CA ASN A 171 -0.28 11.17 -10.96
C ASN A 171 -0.41 12.46 -10.14
N MET A 172 -0.57 12.33 -8.83
CA MET A 172 -0.65 13.48 -7.94
C MET A 172 0.68 14.23 -7.87
N LEU A 173 1.80 13.53 -7.70
CA LEU A 173 3.13 14.15 -7.63
C LEU A 173 3.53 14.82 -8.95
N ASP A 174 3.16 14.24 -10.09
CA ASP A 174 3.40 14.82 -11.40
C ASP A 174 2.65 16.15 -11.59
N GLN A 175 1.47 16.31 -10.99
CA GLN A 175 0.68 17.53 -11.05
C GLN A 175 1.30 18.70 -10.27
N ILE A 176 2.02 18.41 -9.20
CA ILE A 176 2.67 19.43 -8.37
C ILE A 176 4.13 19.66 -8.71
N ASP A 177 4.67 18.90 -9.68
CA ASP A 177 6.00 19.08 -10.25
C ASP A 177 7.15 19.08 -9.23
N VAL A 178 7.05 18.20 -8.24
CA VAL A 178 8.13 17.92 -7.29
C VAL A 178 9.06 16.85 -7.83
N LYS A 179 10.27 16.76 -7.31
CA LYS A 179 11.15 15.61 -7.56
C LYS A 179 10.53 14.38 -6.91
N SER A 180 10.40 13.30 -7.68
CA SER A 180 9.79 12.08 -7.18
C SER A 180 10.41 10.83 -7.79
N LYS A 181 10.42 9.77 -6.99
CA LYS A 181 10.64 8.40 -7.42
C LYS A 181 9.57 7.53 -6.80
N VAL A 182 8.69 7.01 -7.63
CA VAL A 182 7.61 6.11 -7.22
C VAL A 182 7.93 4.71 -7.71
N GLN A 183 7.91 3.75 -6.80
CA GLN A 183 8.30 2.37 -7.05
C GLN A 183 7.20 1.39 -6.66
N GLN A 184 6.86 0.49 -7.57
CA GLN A 184 6.06 -0.67 -7.21
C GLN A 184 6.94 -1.75 -6.58
N ALA A 185 6.58 -2.18 -5.38
CA ALA A 185 7.17 -3.35 -4.76
C ALA A 185 6.69 -4.62 -5.47
N ARG A 186 7.61 -5.55 -5.74
CA ARG A 186 7.27 -6.85 -6.32
C ARG A 186 7.82 -7.94 -5.41
N VAL A 187 6.93 -8.68 -4.78
CA VAL A 187 7.31 -9.85 -3.99
C VAL A 187 7.55 -10.99 -4.97
N LYS A 188 8.71 -11.62 -4.92
CA LYS A 188 9.05 -12.76 -5.80
C LYS A 188 8.01 -13.89 -5.73
N PHE A 189 7.38 -14.04 -4.57
CA PHE A 189 6.34 -15.03 -4.31
C PHE A 189 5.01 -14.68 -4.99
N SER A 190 4.64 -13.40 -5.07
CA SER A 190 3.43 -12.98 -5.78
C SER A 190 3.57 -13.13 -7.28
N LYS A 191 4.79 -13.11 -7.81
CA LYS A 191 5.02 -13.35 -9.23
C LYS A 191 4.75 -14.81 -9.61
N SER A 192 5.21 -15.78 -8.81
CA SER A 192 4.91 -17.19 -9.05
C SER A 192 3.44 -17.53 -8.82
N ILE A 193 2.81 -16.98 -7.79
CA ILE A 193 1.37 -17.18 -7.54
C ILE A 193 0.52 -16.52 -8.63
N ASN A 194 0.88 -15.32 -9.10
CA ASN A 194 0.16 -14.68 -10.19
C ASN A 194 0.37 -15.40 -11.52
N GLU A 195 1.56 -15.94 -11.78
CA GLU A 195 1.81 -16.77 -12.95
C GLU A 195 1.01 -18.08 -12.86
N ASP A 196 1.02 -18.75 -11.71
CA ASP A 196 0.22 -19.95 -11.47
C ASP A 196 -1.28 -19.67 -11.53
N PHE A 197 -1.74 -18.55 -10.94
CA PHE A 197 -3.13 -18.13 -10.98
C PHE A 197 -3.56 -17.73 -12.40
N ASN A 198 -2.74 -17.02 -13.14
CA ASN A 198 -3.01 -16.69 -14.53
C ASN A 198 -3.01 -17.94 -15.42
N ASN A 199 -2.11 -18.88 -15.20
CA ASN A 199 -2.11 -20.16 -15.89
C ASN A 199 -3.37 -20.98 -15.60
N ILE A 200 -3.83 -20.99 -14.33
CA ILE A 200 -5.10 -21.61 -13.94
C ILE A 200 -6.29 -20.92 -14.60
N LEU A 201 -6.30 -19.59 -14.66
CA LEU A 201 -7.36 -18.82 -15.32
C LEU A 201 -7.35 -19.04 -16.84
N GLU A 202 -6.18 -19.14 -17.47
CA GLU A 202 -6.06 -19.47 -18.88
C GLU A 202 -6.55 -20.87 -19.16
N ASP A 203 -6.19 -21.85 -18.33
CA ASP A 203 -6.67 -23.23 -18.43
C ASP A 203 -8.19 -23.32 -18.25
N VAL A 204 -8.75 -22.62 -17.24
CA VAL A 204 -10.20 -22.58 -17.01
C VAL A 204 -10.92 -21.86 -18.14
N SER A 205 -10.41 -20.72 -18.62
CA SER A 205 -10.99 -20.00 -19.77
C SER A 205 -10.88 -20.78 -21.07
N GLY A 206 -9.79 -21.53 -21.25
CA GLY A 206 -9.60 -22.46 -22.37
C GLY A 206 -10.62 -23.61 -22.34
N ILE A 207 -10.86 -24.19 -21.16
CA ILE A 207 -11.85 -25.26 -20.97
C ILE A 207 -13.27 -24.72 -21.21
N ASP A 208 -13.62 -23.55 -20.73
CA ASP A 208 -14.93 -22.91 -20.96
C ASP A 208 -15.14 -22.54 -22.43
N SER A 209 -14.11 -22.08 -23.12
CA SER A 209 -14.18 -21.80 -24.55
C SER A 209 -14.37 -23.09 -25.38
N ILE A 210 -13.67 -24.18 -25.02
CA ILE A 210 -13.82 -25.49 -25.63
C ILE A 210 -15.22 -26.06 -25.40
N LYS A 211 -15.77 -25.94 -24.18
CA LYS A 211 -17.14 -26.37 -23.85
C LYS A 211 -18.18 -25.58 -24.66
N ARG A 212 -18.05 -24.26 -24.75
CA ARG A 212 -18.94 -23.41 -25.56
C ARG A 212 -18.90 -23.78 -27.04
N PHE A 213 -17.75 -24.14 -27.59
CA PHE A 213 -17.62 -24.60 -28.98
C PHE A 213 -18.18 -26.01 -29.19
N SER A 214 -18.19 -26.88 -28.17
CA SER A 214 -18.76 -28.23 -28.26
C SER A 214 -20.28 -28.24 -28.13
N GLU A 215 -20.87 -27.27 -27.44
CA GLU A 215 -22.33 -27.10 -27.28
C GLU A 215 -22.99 -26.35 -28.44
N ALA A 216 -22.21 -25.68 -29.30
CA ALA A 216 -22.69 -24.93 -30.48
C ALA A 216 -22.71 -25.77 -31.76
N LYS A 217 -22.48 -27.09 -31.72
CA LYS A 217 -22.61 -28.07 -32.82
C LYS A 217 -23.77 -29.02 -32.53
#